data_c6a1dfa892c633357fa9aab5f64feb7b
#
_entry.id   c6a1dfa892c633357fa9aab5f64feb7b
#
_cell.length_a   1.000
_cell.length_b   1.000
_cell.length_c   1.000
_cell.angle_alpha   90.00
_cell.angle_beta   90.00
_cell.angle_gamma   90.00
#
_symmetry.space_group_name_H-M   'P 1'
#
loop_
_entity.id
_entity.type
_entity.pdbx_description
1 polymer ?
#
loop_
_entity_poly.entity_id
_entity_poly.type
_entity_poly.pdbx_seq_one_letter_code
_entity_poly.pdbx_strand_id
1 'polypeptide(L)'
;AASPIDQEQVNRLVDYAIEHGVNYFDTSPMYCQGMSERSTGIALSRHPRSSYLIATKMSNFAAENQTREKSIEMFENSLKELQTDYIDYYLLHMIGGSGMEEFRRRFIYNGILDWLLEQREKGRIRHLGFSYHGDVSVYDYLLANNDKYRWDFAMIELNYLDWKHAKDINDQNTNAEYLYNELDKRQIPVMVMEPLLGGRLSNVPEPIAVEIKRRAPE
;
A
#
# COMPACT_ATOMS: atom_id res chain seq x y z
N ALA A 1 -3.62 24.38 10.90
CA ALA A 1 -2.28 23.77 10.92
C ALA A 1 -2.43 22.35 11.46
N ALA A 2 -1.79 21.35 10.82
CA ALA A 2 -1.76 20.01 11.37
C ALA A 2 -1.06 20.03 12.73
N SER A 3 -1.53 19.18 13.63
CA SER A 3 -0.82 18.96 14.89
C SER A 3 0.54 18.32 14.59
N PRO A 4 1.65 18.80 15.18
CA PRO A 4 2.94 18.14 14.97
C PRO A 4 2.87 16.69 15.46
N ILE A 5 3.62 15.79 14.79
CA ILE A 5 3.71 14.40 15.24
C ILE A 5 4.42 14.36 16.60
N ASP A 6 3.80 13.70 17.57
CA ASP A 6 4.44 13.35 18.84
C ASP A 6 5.36 12.13 18.61
N GLN A 7 6.63 12.40 18.35
CA GLN A 7 7.61 11.35 18.04
C GLN A 7 7.82 10.37 19.22
N GLU A 8 7.71 10.82 20.47
CA GLU A 8 7.83 9.93 21.62
C GLU A 8 6.66 8.95 21.69
N GLN A 9 5.45 9.43 21.39
CA GLN A 9 4.28 8.55 21.32
C GLN A 9 4.43 7.54 20.17
N VAL A 10 4.88 7.97 18.99
CA VAL A 10 5.14 7.05 17.87
C VAL A 10 6.18 6.00 18.26
N ASN A 11 7.26 6.40 18.91
CA ASN A 11 8.29 5.47 19.38
C ASN A 11 7.69 4.41 20.32
N ARG A 12 6.90 4.82 21.31
CA ARG A 12 6.23 3.89 22.25
C ARG A 12 5.26 2.94 21.54
N LEU A 13 4.50 3.44 20.56
CA LEU A 13 3.57 2.61 19.78
C LEU A 13 4.29 1.57 18.94
N VAL A 14 5.40 1.96 18.28
CA VAL A 14 6.21 1.04 17.48
C VAL A 14 6.89 -0.01 18.38
N ASP A 15 7.45 0.39 19.52
CA ASP A 15 8.04 -0.54 20.50
C ASP A 15 6.98 -1.57 20.94
N TYR A 16 5.83 -1.10 21.36
CA TYR A 16 4.71 -1.96 21.78
C TYR A 16 4.27 -2.91 20.66
N ALA A 17 4.14 -2.41 19.43
CA ALA A 17 3.75 -3.23 18.28
C ALA A 17 4.76 -4.36 18.02
N ILE A 18 6.05 -4.05 18.01
CA ILE A 18 7.12 -5.04 17.80
C ILE A 18 7.14 -6.07 18.94
N GLU A 19 7.03 -5.65 20.20
CA GLU A 19 6.95 -6.54 21.36
C GLU A 19 5.77 -7.51 21.30
N HIS A 20 4.69 -7.12 20.60
CA HIS A 20 3.48 -7.95 20.42
C HIS A 20 3.43 -8.67 19.06
N GLY A 21 4.57 -8.76 18.36
CA GLY A 21 4.72 -9.57 17.15
C GLY A 21 4.34 -8.88 15.85
N VAL A 22 4.03 -7.57 15.86
CA VAL A 22 3.86 -6.80 14.61
C VAL A 22 5.24 -6.55 14.02
N ASN A 23 5.43 -6.98 12.78
CA ASN A 23 6.69 -6.83 12.08
C ASN A 23 6.58 -6.17 10.69
N TYR A 24 5.40 -5.74 10.27
CA TYR A 24 5.17 -5.06 8.99
C TYR A 24 4.65 -3.64 9.25
N PHE A 25 5.36 -2.64 8.71
CA PHE A 25 5.06 -1.23 8.90
C PHE A 25 4.88 -0.57 7.54
N ASP A 26 3.66 -0.09 7.29
CA ASP A 26 3.28 0.57 6.05
C ASP A 26 3.26 2.08 6.21
N THR A 27 3.86 2.79 5.26
CA THR A 27 3.89 4.25 5.21
C THR A 27 3.83 4.77 3.77
N SER A 28 3.98 6.06 3.58
CA SER A 28 4.03 6.72 2.27
C SER A 28 4.60 8.14 2.41
N PRO A 29 5.28 8.66 1.39
CA PRO A 29 5.72 10.06 1.36
C PRO A 29 4.59 11.07 1.51
N MET A 30 3.33 10.68 1.24
CA MET A 30 2.16 11.56 1.34
C MET A 30 1.46 11.50 2.70
N TYR A 31 1.71 10.48 3.52
CA TYR A 31 1.01 10.31 4.78
C TYR A 31 1.44 11.34 5.82
N CYS A 32 0.49 11.76 6.65
CA CYS A 32 0.71 12.76 7.69
C CYS A 32 1.38 14.03 7.14
N GLN A 33 0.94 14.50 5.97
CA GLN A 33 1.48 15.70 5.28
C GLN A 33 3.00 15.63 5.01
N GLY A 34 3.47 14.44 4.65
CA GLY A 34 4.87 14.18 4.32
C GLY A 34 5.77 13.84 5.52
N MET A 35 5.21 13.73 6.72
CA MET A 35 6.00 13.46 7.95
C MET A 35 6.06 11.98 8.33
N SER A 36 5.25 11.12 7.70
CA SER A 36 5.08 9.73 8.14
C SER A 36 6.35 8.90 7.97
N GLU A 37 7.02 8.97 6.81
CA GLU A 37 8.24 8.19 6.58
C GLU A 37 9.34 8.53 7.59
N ARG A 38 9.58 9.83 7.81
CA ARG A 38 10.58 10.28 8.78
C ARG A 38 10.27 9.80 10.19
N SER A 39 9.02 9.96 10.62
CA SER A 39 8.60 9.54 11.96
C SER A 39 8.71 8.03 12.14
N THR A 40 8.30 7.26 11.13
CA THR A 40 8.43 5.81 11.10
C THR A 40 9.90 5.38 11.10
N GLY A 41 10.76 6.01 10.29
CA GLY A 41 12.19 5.73 10.23
C GLY A 41 12.89 5.97 11.57
N ILE A 42 12.60 7.10 12.25
CA ILE A 42 13.13 7.39 13.59
C ILE A 42 12.72 6.29 14.60
N ALA A 43 11.46 5.88 14.59
CA ALA A 43 10.97 4.88 15.51
C ALA A 43 11.59 3.49 15.25
N LEU A 44 11.60 3.05 13.98
CA LEU A 44 12.09 1.74 13.57
C LEU A 44 13.61 1.60 13.67
N SER A 45 14.39 2.67 13.45
CA SER A 45 15.86 2.64 13.55
C SER A 45 16.40 2.30 14.96
N ARG A 46 15.54 2.33 15.96
CA ARG A 46 15.82 1.91 17.34
C ARG A 46 15.85 0.39 17.52
N HIS A 47 15.38 -0.36 16.50
CA HIS A 47 15.29 -1.81 16.49
C HIS A 47 16.21 -2.41 15.42
N PRO A 48 16.65 -3.68 15.56
CA PRO A 48 17.43 -4.34 14.52
C PRO A 48 16.68 -4.35 13.18
N ARG A 49 17.32 -3.90 12.09
CA ARG A 49 16.70 -3.82 10.76
C ARG A 49 16.06 -5.14 10.29
N SER A 50 16.61 -6.27 10.75
CA SER A 50 16.11 -7.61 10.42
C SER A 50 14.84 -8.03 11.19
N SER A 51 14.41 -7.26 12.20
CA SER A 51 13.25 -7.59 13.02
C SER A 51 11.93 -7.05 12.45
N TYR A 52 11.98 -6.23 11.39
CA TYR A 52 10.80 -5.61 10.80
C TYR A 52 10.90 -5.47 9.28
N LEU A 53 9.76 -5.31 8.65
CA LEU A 53 9.56 -5.09 7.23
C LEU A 53 8.98 -3.69 7.00
N ILE A 54 9.53 -2.96 6.05
CA ILE A 54 9.06 -1.61 5.69
C ILE A 54 8.34 -1.67 4.35
N ALA A 55 7.15 -1.09 4.30
CA ALA A 55 6.44 -0.79 3.07
C ALA A 55 6.32 0.72 2.87
N THR A 56 6.66 1.20 1.67
CA THR A 56 6.35 2.56 1.23
C THR A 56 6.02 2.62 -0.25
N LYS A 57 5.71 3.80 -0.79
CA LYS A 57 4.98 3.89 -2.05
C LYS A 57 5.51 5.00 -2.95
N MET A 58 5.47 4.79 -4.27
CA MET A 58 5.66 5.82 -5.28
C MET A 58 4.41 6.70 -5.38
N SER A 59 4.41 7.84 -4.69
CA SER A 59 3.27 8.75 -4.53
C SER A 59 3.38 10.01 -5.41
N ASN A 60 3.81 9.84 -6.66
CA ASN A 60 4.04 10.90 -7.65
C ASN A 60 2.73 11.42 -8.27
N PHE A 61 1.78 11.88 -7.43
CA PHE A 61 0.45 12.33 -7.87
C PHE A 61 0.48 13.68 -8.56
N ALA A 62 1.17 14.66 -7.99
CA ALA A 62 1.26 16.00 -8.54
C ALA A 62 2.04 15.99 -9.87
N ALA A 63 1.58 16.76 -10.86
CA ALA A 63 2.16 16.75 -12.21
C ALA A 63 3.66 17.04 -12.21
N GLU A 64 4.13 17.93 -11.34
CA GLU A 64 5.54 18.25 -11.15
C GLU A 64 6.39 17.09 -10.61
N ASN A 65 5.76 16.10 -9.98
CA ASN A 65 6.42 14.91 -9.44
C ASN A 65 6.40 13.72 -10.40
N GLN A 66 5.74 13.84 -11.57
CA GLN A 66 5.59 12.77 -12.53
C GLN A 66 6.77 12.64 -13.51
N THR A 67 7.79 13.50 -13.43
CA THR A 67 9.01 13.29 -14.22
C THR A 67 9.81 12.13 -13.65
N ARG A 68 10.65 11.52 -14.50
CA ARG A 68 11.54 10.43 -14.08
C ARG A 68 12.45 10.85 -12.92
N GLU A 69 13.07 12.02 -13.05
CA GLU A 69 14.01 12.58 -12.08
C GLU A 69 13.34 12.79 -10.72
N LYS A 70 12.14 13.40 -10.70
CA LYS A 70 11.39 13.66 -9.47
C LYS A 70 10.88 12.38 -8.81
N SER A 71 10.49 11.39 -9.60
CA SER A 71 10.10 10.08 -9.08
C SER A 71 11.30 9.33 -8.48
N ILE A 72 12.48 9.41 -9.10
CA ILE A 72 13.72 8.87 -8.53
C ILE A 72 14.08 9.61 -7.24
N GLU A 73 14.04 10.94 -7.23
CA GLU A 73 14.29 11.76 -6.04
C GLU A 73 13.35 11.37 -4.88
N MET A 74 12.07 11.11 -5.16
CA MET A 74 11.11 10.63 -4.17
C MET A 74 11.52 9.29 -3.56
N PHE A 75 11.94 8.33 -4.38
CA PHE A 75 12.43 7.03 -3.90
C PHE A 75 13.69 7.18 -3.02
N GLU A 76 14.66 7.96 -3.47
CA GLU A 76 15.90 8.20 -2.70
C GLU A 76 15.59 8.91 -1.37
N ASN A 77 14.65 9.85 -1.38
CA ASN A 77 14.21 10.51 -0.16
C ASN A 77 13.50 9.55 0.79
N SER A 78 12.68 8.63 0.28
CA SER A 78 12.04 7.59 1.12
C SER A 78 13.09 6.74 1.86
N LEU A 79 14.15 6.31 1.17
CA LEU A 79 15.25 5.57 1.82
C LEU A 79 15.91 6.39 2.93
N LYS A 80 16.17 7.68 2.66
CA LYS A 80 16.78 8.60 3.62
C LYS A 80 15.88 8.82 4.84
N GLU A 81 14.61 9.14 4.64
CA GLU A 81 13.67 9.42 5.73
C GLU A 81 13.38 8.15 6.56
N LEU A 82 13.35 6.98 5.92
CA LEU A 82 13.18 5.69 6.58
C LEU A 82 14.47 5.13 7.19
N GLN A 83 15.63 5.81 6.98
CA GLN A 83 16.95 5.44 7.51
C GLN A 83 17.36 4.00 7.15
N THR A 84 17.19 3.61 5.89
CA THR A 84 17.46 2.26 5.40
C THR A 84 18.04 2.28 3.98
N ASP A 85 18.80 1.25 3.62
CA ASP A 85 19.39 1.10 2.28
C ASP A 85 18.48 0.34 1.30
N TYR A 86 17.40 -0.29 1.81
CA TYR A 86 16.46 -1.05 1.02
C TYR A 86 15.04 -1.01 1.60
N ILE A 87 14.05 -1.17 0.75
CA ILE A 87 12.63 -1.28 1.09
C ILE A 87 12.19 -2.73 0.91
N ASP A 88 11.50 -3.30 1.90
CA ASP A 88 11.00 -4.68 1.79
C ASP A 88 9.82 -4.76 0.80
N TYR A 89 8.87 -3.81 0.88
CA TYR A 89 7.68 -3.77 0.02
C TYR A 89 7.52 -2.38 -0.57
N TYR A 90 7.67 -2.25 -1.88
CA TYR A 90 7.47 -0.98 -2.57
C TYR A 90 6.26 -1.03 -3.48
N LEU A 91 5.38 -0.03 -3.40
CA LEU A 91 4.11 -0.03 -4.13
C LEU A 91 4.01 1.11 -5.14
N LEU A 92 3.45 0.82 -6.31
CA LEU A 92 2.84 1.87 -7.11
C LEU A 92 1.60 2.36 -6.36
N HIS A 93 1.61 3.63 -5.93
CA HIS A 93 0.58 4.14 -5.02
C HIS A 93 -0.71 4.49 -5.74
N MET A 94 -1.83 3.89 -5.29
CA MET A 94 -3.18 4.26 -5.70
C MET A 94 -3.34 4.24 -7.23
N ILE A 95 -3.06 3.08 -7.85
CA ILE A 95 -3.25 2.91 -9.28
C ILE A 95 -4.75 2.83 -9.59
N GLY A 96 -5.18 3.39 -10.71
CA GLY A 96 -6.58 3.41 -11.14
C GLY A 96 -7.40 4.61 -10.66
N GLY A 97 -6.93 5.39 -9.67
CA GLY A 97 -7.70 6.49 -9.07
C GLY A 97 -8.16 7.57 -10.06
N SER A 98 -7.39 7.83 -11.13
CA SER A 98 -7.75 8.78 -12.20
C SER A 98 -7.62 8.14 -13.59
N GLY A 99 -7.74 6.83 -13.66
CA GLY A 99 -7.79 6.05 -14.90
C GLY A 99 -6.45 5.78 -15.59
N MET A 100 -6.55 5.17 -16.77
CA MET A 100 -5.40 4.63 -17.50
C MET A 100 -4.41 5.70 -17.95
N GLU A 101 -4.88 6.87 -18.37
CA GLU A 101 -3.98 7.90 -18.88
C GLU A 101 -3.12 8.52 -17.79
N GLU A 102 -3.67 8.71 -16.58
CA GLU A 102 -2.86 9.13 -15.43
C GLU A 102 -1.85 8.07 -15.05
N PHE A 103 -2.26 6.80 -15.00
CA PHE A 103 -1.35 5.69 -14.75
C PHE A 103 -0.16 5.70 -15.73
N ARG A 104 -0.43 5.89 -17.03
CA ARG A 104 0.63 5.96 -18.05
C ARG A 104 1.59 7.13 -17.83
N ARG A 105 1.08 8.31 -17.50
CA ARG A 105 1.92 9.49 -17.20
C ARG A 105 2.79 9.24 -15.97
N ARG A 106 2.20 8.69 -14.91
CA ARG A 106 2.90 8.45 -13.65
C ARG A 106 3.98 7.38 -13.74
N PHE A 107 3.78 6.35 -14.56
CA PHE A 107 4.60 5.14 -14.45
C PHE A 107 5.19 4.65 -15.77
N ILE A 108 4.56 4.92 -16.92
CA ILE A 108 4.97 4.36 -18.21
C ILE A 108 5.76 5.36 -19.04
N TYR A 109 5.18 6.54 -19.34
CA TYR A 109 5.79 7.50 -20.28
C TYR A 109 7.10 8.08 -19.76
N ASN A 110 7.26 8.23 -18.46
CA ASN A 110 8.48 8.68 -17.82
C ASN A 110 9.48 7.54 -17.56
N GLY A 111 9.13 6.28 -17.84
CA GLY A 111 9.99 5.11 -17.66
C GLY A 111 10.31 4.78 -16.20
N ILE A 112 9.55 5.32 -15.22
CA ILE A 112 9.84 5.06 -13.82
C ILE A 112 9.52 3.61 -13.43
N LEU A 113 8.50 2.99 -14.03
CA LEU A 113 8.20 1.59 -13.74
C LEU A 113 9.36 0.66 -14.12
N ASP A 114 9.94 0.84 -15.30
CA ASP A 114 11.11 0.05 -15.72
C ASP A 114 12.30 0.28 -14.78
N TRP A 115 12.50 1.52 -14.32
CA TRP A 115 13.53 1.84 -13.31
C TRP A 115 13.26 1.17 -11.95
N LEU A 116 12.01 1.11 -11.50
CA LEU A 116 11.65 0.39 -10.26
C LEU A 116 11.92 -1.11 -10.36
N LEU A 117 11.67 -1.72 -11.53
CA LEU A 117 12.05 -3.10 -11.80
C LEU A 117 13.56 -3.30 -11.68
N GLU A 118 14.37 -2.36 -12.20
CA GLU A 118 15.82 -2.39 -12.02
C GLU A 118 16.23 -2.27 -10.54
N GLN A 119 15.53 -1.45 -9.75
CA GLN A 119 15.84 -1.35 -8.31
C GLN A 119 15.52 -2.65 -7.58
N ARG A 120 14.49 -3.39 -7.99
CA ARG A 120 14.21 -4.73 -7.47
C ARG A 120 15.34 -5.71 -7.82
N GLU A 121 15.80 -5.75 -9.07
CA GLU A 121 16.92 -6.60 -9.46
C GLU A 121 18.23 -6.25 -8.72
N LYS A 122 18.41 -4.98 -8.34
CA LYS A 122 19.55 -4.51 -7.53
C LYS A 122 19.38 -4.77 -6.03
N GLY A 123 18.23 -5.32 -5.59
CA GLY A 123 17.93 -5.60 -4.19
C GLY A 123 17.61 -4.38 -3.32
N ARG A 124 17.44 -3.19 -3.92
CA ARG A 124 17.00 -1.99 -3.20
C ARG A 124 15.48 -1.99 -2.92
N ILE A 125 14.73 -2.76 -3.71
CA ILE A 125 13.35 -3.16 -3.48
C ILE A 125 13.35 -4.67 -3.40
N ARG A 126 12.83 -5.26 -2.33
CA ARG A 126 12.74 -6.72 -2.21
C ARG A 126 11.50 -7.26 -2.92
N HIS A 127 10.36 -6.61 -2.70
CA HIS A 127 9.07 -6.95 -3.29
C HIS A 127 8.44 -5.72 -3.90
N LEU A 128 8.13 -5.77 -5.21
CA LEU A 128 7.46 -4.69 -5.94
C LEU A 128 6.00 -5.07 -6.21
N GLY A 129 5.10 -4.20 -5.79
CA GLY A 129 3.66 -4.38 -5.98
C GLY A 129 2.93 -3.08 -6.28
N PHE A 130 1.64 -3.09 -6.10
CA PHE A 130 0.81 -1.90 -6.29
C PHE A 130 -0.36 -1.87 -5.29
N SER A 131 -0.85 -0.68 -4.95
CA SER A 131 -2.13 -0.50 -4.27
C SER A 131 -3.17 -0.02 -5.28
N TYR A 132 -4.30 -0.72 -5.33
CA TYR A 132 -5.34 -0.46 -6.31
C TYR A 132 -6.51 0.32 -5.71
N HIS A 133 -6.97 1.34 -6.48
CA HIS A 133 -8.19 2.10 -6.21
C HIS A 133 -8.80 2.59 -7.53
N GLY A 134 -10.07 2.28 -7.80
CA GLY A 134 -10.86 2.92 -8.86
C GLY A 134 -10.94 2.16 -10.18
N ASP A 135 -10.39 2.69 -11.26
CA ASP A 135 -10.58 2.16 -12.62
C ASP A 135 -9.97 0.75 -12.80
N VAL A 136 -10.84 -0.23 -12.97
CA VAL A 136 -10.48 -1.64 -13.14
C VAL A 136 -9.66 -1.90 -14.41
N SER A 137 -9.75 -1.04 -15.43
CA SER A 137 -8.95 -1.20 -16.65
C SER A 137 -7.45 -1.08 -16.39
N VAL A 138 -7.04 -0.29 -15.40
CA VAL A 138 -5.64 -0.17 -14.97
C VAL A 138 -5.19 -1.45 -14.27
N TYR A 139 -6.04 -1.99 -13.41
CA TYR A 139 -5.80 -3.26 -12.72
C TYR A 139 -5.61 -4.40 -13.73
N ASP A 140 -6.57 -4.55 -14.64
CA ASP A 140 -6.53 -5.58 -15.67
C ASP A 140 -5.30 -5.44 -16.57
N TYR A 141 -4.90 -4.21 -16.92
CA TYR A 141 -3.67 -3.94 -17.66
C TYR A 141 -2.42 -4.45 -16.91
N LEU A 142 -2.32 -4.19 -15.60
CA LEU A 142 -1.19 -4.65 -14.80
C LEU A 142 -1.13 -6.16 -14.73
N LEU A 143 -2.28 -6.82 -14.54
CA LEU A 143 -2.37 -8.28 -14.48
C LEU A 143 -2.11 -8.93 -15.85
N ALA A 144 -2.60 -8.34 -16.94
CA ALA A 144 -2.34 -8.83 -18.29
C ALA A 144 -0.85 -8.75 -18.68
N ASN A 145 -0.09 -7.85 -18.05
CA ASN A 145 1.34 -7.69 -18.26
C ASN A 145 2.18 -8.31 -17.12
N ASN A 146 1.63 -9.24 -16.36
CA ASN A 146 2.33 -9.84 -15.22
C ASN A 146 3.60 -10.58 -15.63
N ASP A 147 3.66 -11.18 -16.81
CA ASP A 147 4.88 -11.83 -17.35
C ASP A 147 6.06 -10.86 -17.47
N LYS A 148 5.77 -9.58 -17.79
CA LYS A 148 6.77 -8.52 -17.85
C LYS A 148 7.12 -7.99 -16.46
N TYR A 149 6.10 -7.66 -15.64
CA TYR A 149 6.29 -6.94 -14.38
C TYR A 149 6.61 -7.87 -13.22
N ARG A 150 6.09 -9.10 -13.24
CA ARG A 150 6.29 -10.12 -12.20
C ARG A 150 5.97 -9.53 -10.82
N TRP A 151 4.70 -9.13 -10.63
CA TRP A 151 4.25 -8.54 -9.37
C TRP A 151 4.42 -9.52 -8.22
N ASP A 152 5.11 -9.07 -7.18
CA ASP A 152 5.34 -9.86 -5.98
C ASP A 152 4.11 -9.88 -5.07
N PHE A 153 3.25 -8.86 -5.17
CA PHE A 153 2.01 -8.74 -4.41
C PHE A 153 1.13 -7.62 -4.98
N ALA A 154 -0.14 -7.60 -4.55
CA ALA A 154 -1.03 -6.46 -4.75
C ALA A 154 -1.78 -6.14 -3.45
N MET A 155 -2.01 -4.85 -3.20
CA MET A 155 -2.78 -4.37 -2.05
C MET A 155 -4.15 -3.90 -2.53
N ILE A 156 -5.21 -4.48 -1.99
CA ILE A 156 -6.60 -4.18 -2.35
C ILE A 156 -7.44 -3.90 -1.10
N GLU A 157 -8.45 -3.05 -1.26
CA GLU A 157 -9.52 -2.93 -0.26
C GLU A 157 -10.29 -4.23 -0.20
N LEU A 158 -10.33 -4.85 0.99
CA LEU A 158 -11.04 -6.10 1.18
C LEU A 158 -11.64 -6.18 2.58
N ASN A 159 -12.94 -6.17 2.62
CA ASN A 159 -13.75 -6.44 3.79
C ASN A 159 -15.07 -7.08 3.33
N TYR A 160 -15.95 -7.46 4.26
CA TYR A 160 -17.16 -8.18 3.90
C TYR A 160 -18.21 -7.34 3.13
N LEU A 161 -18.12 -6.00 3.15
CA LEU A 161 -18.93 -5.13 2.29
C LEU A 161 -18.32 -5.01 0.89
N ASP A 162 -17.02 -4.68 0.81
CA ASP A 162 -16.34 -4.51 -0.47
C ASP A 162 -16.30 -5.81 -1.27
N TRP A 163 -16.46 -6.96 -0.63
CA TRP A 163 -16.49 -8.25 -1.31
C TRP A 163 -17.47 -8.29 -2.49
N LYS A 164 -18.72 -7.85 -2.28
CA LYS A 164 -19.77 -7.80 -3.33
C LYS A 164 -20.49 -6.45 -3.45
N HIS A 165 -20.22 -5.53 -2.56
CA HIS A 165 -20.95 -4.27 -2.43
C HIS A 165 -20.02 -3.05 -2.45
N ALA A 166 -18.88 -3.15 -3.10
CA ALA A 166 -17.90 -2.07 -3.15
C ALA A 166 -18.46 -0.78 -3.75
N LYS A 167 -19.34 -0.88 -4.74
CA LYS A 167 -20.00 0.28 -5.36
C LYS A 167 -21.01 0.97 -4.45
N ASP A 168 -21.56 0.28 -3.45
CA ASP A 168 -22.45 0.90 -2.46
C ASP A 168 -21.65 1.83 -1.51
N ILE A 169 -20.32 1.62 -1.43
CA ILE A 169 -19.39 2.46 -0.68
C ILE A 169 -18.90 3.65 -1.52
N ASN A 170 -18.46 3.36 -2.75
CA ASN A 170 -18.01 4.34 -3.73
C ASN A 170 -18.24 3.79 -5.15
N ASP A 171 -18.91 4.56 -6.00
CA ASP A 171 -19.27 4.18 -7.38
C ASP A 171 -18.06 3.76 -8.24
N GLN A 172 -16.87 4.23 -7.92
CA GLN A 172 -15.64 3.90 -8.63
C GLN A 172 -15.00 2.60 -8.16
N ASN A 173 -15.41 2.04 -7.01
CA ASN A 173 -14.83 0.82 -6.48
C ASN A 173 -15.24 -0.39 -7.30
N THR A 174 -14.34 -1.38 -7.35
CA THR A 174 -14.60 -2.70 -7.93
C THR A 174 -14.73 -3.72 -6.80
N ASN A 175 -15.70 -4.64 -6.93
CA ASN A 175 -15.89 -5.69 -5.93
C ASN A 175 -14.59 -6.45 -5.64
N ALA A 176 -14.26 -6.60 -4.36
CA ALA A 176 -13.06 -7.29 -3.92
C ALA A 176 -13.03 -8.77 -4.34
N GLU A 177 -14.20 -9.41 -4.52
CA GLU A 177 -14.30 -10.77 -5.07
C GLU A 177 -13.65 -10.89 -6.45
N TYR A 178 -13.88 -9.92 -7.34
CA TYR A 178 -13.23 -9.88 -8.65
C TYR A 178 -11.72 -9.67 -8.52
N LEU A 179 -11.32 -8.67 -7.75
CA LEU A 179 -9.92 -8.31 -7.57
C LEU A 179 -9.13 -9.48 -6.97
N TYR A 180 -9.64 -10.07 -5.92
CA TYR A 180 -9.03 -11.21 -5.26
C TYR A 180 -8.90 -12.42 -6.21
N ASN A 181 -9.98 -12.80 -6.89
CA ASN A 181 -9.98 -13.96 -7.78
C ASN A 181 -9.01 -13.79 -8.95
N GLU A 182 -8.85 -12.58 -9.49
CA GLU A 182 -7.90 -12.34 -10.59
C GLU A 182 -6.43 -12.40 -10.12
N LEU A 183 -6.14 -12.03 -8.86
CA LEU A 183 -4.84 -12.22 -8.24
C LEU A 183 -4.56 -13.70 -7.94
N ASP A 184 -5.54 -14.40 -7.34
CA ASP A 184 -5.43 -15.81 -6.98
C ASP A 184 -5.16 -16.71 -8.20
N LYS A 185 -5.86 -16.49 -9.31
CA LYS A 185 -5.61 -17.19 -10.59
C LYS A 185 -4.16 -17.06 -11.07
N ARG A 186 -3.48 -15.99 -10.72
CA ARG A 186 -2.09 -15.68 -11.11
C ARG A 186 -1.10 -15.97 -9.98
N GLN A 187 -1.59 -16.46 -8.85
CA GLN A 187 -0.80 -16.70 -7.64
C GLN A 187 -0.03 -15.45 -7.15
N ILE A 188 -0.64 -14.27 -7.33
CA ILE A 188 -0.11 -13.01 -6.81
C ILE A 188 -0.64 -12.82 -5.38
N PRO A 189 0.23 -12.77 -4.36
CA PRO A 189 -0.17 -12.56 -2.97
C PRO A 189 -0.99 -11.27 -2.78
N VAL A 190 -2.02 -11.37 -1.95
CA VAL A 190 -2.89 -10.24 -1.62
C VAL A 190 -2.51 -9.67 -0.27
N MET A 191 -2.28 -8.36 -0.22
CA MET A 191 -2.28 -7.57 1.02
C MET A 191 -3.63 -6.86 1.15
N VAL A 192 -4.19 -6.91 2.34
CA VAL A 192 -5.51 -6.32 2.61
C VAL A 192 -5.33 -4.95 3.21
N MET A 193 -5.97 -3.95 2.61
CA MET A 193 -6.17 -2.63 3.22
C MET A 193 -7.66 -2.42 3.52
N GLU A 194 -7.97 -1.48 4.40
CA GLU A 194 -9.33 -1.14 4.83
C GLU A 194 -10.16 -2.34 5.37
N PRO A 195 -9.57 -3.29 6.12
CA PRO A 195 -10.31 -4.46 6.60
C PRO A 195 -11.48 -4.11 7.51
N LEU A 196 -11.43 -2.93 8.15
CA LEU A 196 -12.49 -2.40 8.99
C LEU A 196 -13.11 -1.11 8.42
N LEU A 197 -12.91 -0.81 7.13
CA LEU A 197 -13.46 0.35 6.43
C LEU A 197 -13.27 1.65 7.24
N GLY A 198 -12.00 1.98 7.58
CA GLY A 198 -11.66 3.13 8.42
C GLY A 198 -12.24 3.06 9.83
N GLY A 199 -12.50 1.87 10.36
CA GLY A 199 -13.09 1.63 11.68
C GLY A 199 -14.63 1.55 11.69
N ARG A 200 -15.30 1.82 10.56
CA ARG A 200 -16.78 1.76 10.46
C ARG A 200 -17.34 0.37 10.71
N LEU A 201 -16.55 -0.67 10.42
CA LEU A 201 -16.94 -2.07 10.62
C LEU A 201 -16.51 -2.64 11.98
N SER A 202 -15.89 -1.86 12.85
CA SER A 202 -15.53 -2.29 14.20
C SER A 202 -16.73 -2.33 15.15
N ASN A 203 -17.80 -1.62 14.82
CA ASN A 203 -19.05 -1.61 15.59
C ASN A 203 -20.19 -2.17 14.72
N VAL A 204 -20.31 -3.49 14.72
CA VAL A 204 -21.31 -4.21 13.91
C VAL A 204 -22.69 -4.10 14.56
N PRO A 205 -23.76 -3.72 13.80
CA PRO A 205 -25.11 -3.70 14.31
C PRO A 205 -25.53 -5.05 14.93
N GLU A 206 -26.28 -5.00 16.04
CA GLU A 206 -26.62 -6.18 16.83
C GLU A 206 -27.21 -7.36 16.01
N PRO A 207 -28.13 -7.16 15.05
CA PRO A 207 -28.65 -8.27 14.23
C PRO A 207 -27.56 -9.00 13.45
N ILE A 208 -26.55 -8.24 12.94
CA ILE A 208 -25.41 -8.82 12.22
C ILE A 208 -24.45 -9.52 13.18
N ALA A 209 -24.18 -8.91 14.34
CA ALA A 209 -23.33 -9.51 15.36
C ALA A 209 -23.89 -10.85 15.87
N VAL A 210 -25.21 -10.95 16.06
CA VAL A 210 -25.89 -12.21 16.41
C VAL A 210 -25.70 -13.28 15.34
N GLU A 211 -25.85 -12.91 14.08
CA GLU A 211 -25.68 -13.86 12.96
C GLU A 211 -24.21 -14.30 12.80
N ILE A 212 -23.25 -13.41 13.00
CA ILE A 212 -21.82 -13.76 13.02
C ILE A 212 -21.54 -14.77 14.12
N LYS A 213 -21.99 -14.51 15.36
CA LYS A 213 -21.83 -15.44 16.49
C LYS A 213 -22.49 -16.79 16.24
N ARG A 214 -23.63 -16.81 15.58
CA ARG A 214 -24.32 -18.06 15.21
C ARG A 214 -23.51 -18.90 14.22
N ARG A 215 -22.82 -18.28 13.26
CA ARG A 215 -22.05 -18.97 12.19
C ARG A 215 -20.64 -19.32 12.60
N ALA A 216 -20.05 -18.54 13.47
CA ALA A 216 -18.70 -18.74 14.00
C ALA A 216 -18.75 -18.68 15.54
N PRO A 217 -19.37 -19.68 16.20
CA PRO A 217 -19.28 -19.79 17.65
C PRO A 217 -17.80 -20.11 17.99
N GLU A 218 -17.26 -19.39 18.97
CA GLU A 218 -15.93 -19.67 19.52
C GLU A 218 -15.86 -21.07 20.10
#